data_9e0cfb0486c772a2854ade00f8e2e29d
#
_entry.id   9e0cfb0486c772a2854ade00f8e2e29d
#
_cell.length_a   1.000
_cell.length_b   1.000
_cell.length_c   1.000
_cell.angle_alpha   90.00
_cell.angle_beta   90.00
_cell.angle_gamma   90.00
#
_symmetry.space_group_name_H-M   'P 1'
#
loop_
_entity.id
_entity.type
_entity.pdbx_description
1 polymer ?
#
loop_
_entity_poly.entity_id
_entity_poly.type
_entity_poly.pdbx_seq_one_letter_code
_entity_poly.pdbx_strand_id
1 'polypeptide(L)'
;MSLPYYISWTKQKDATTFEINRVDGAFFYTKDDREIIDMSSISYQAHFGYNHPKIIEKIKHQLDTIPISSPKGIYPKKNQSTQDLISYMGKKDGKIFYTTGGAETIENALKIARHITQKKLVLARSNSYHGATMGALSVTGDWRNSSHQLPNDWVVRIPEPNDIDAIKKTREIIISHGQNSFAAIIVETITGGNGVIVPTQEWWDGIQKICSEFNILLILDEVVCGFMRTGVPFGYMNYQIAPDMITLAKGITGGMVPFGALWTSKKISDFYENEILSNGLTNYAHPLGLAAMQGVLEIVHDKQFLSQLEDNCFLFQQLLLKFNQCKNVKEIRVKGLLCAIDLNKTIEWKSFFEAGIYLISQKNRIIIAPPLIIDEQTLKLAMEKILTILDEN
;
A
#
# COMPACT_ATOMS: atom_id res chain seq x y z
N MET A 1 -2.06 -2.40 33.25
CA MET A 1 -2.84 -3.64 33.02
C MET A 1 -2.29 -4.36 31.80
N SER A 2 -2.20 -5.70 31.83
CA SER A 2 -1.87 -6.43 30.61
C SER A 2 -3.08 -6.43 29.67
N LEU A 3 -2.84 -6.15 28.39
CA LEU A 3 -3.89 -6.21 27.38
C LEU A 3 -4.28 -7.68 27.11
N PRO A 4 -5.57 -7.99 26.86
CA PRO A 4 -6.02 -9.34 26.54
C PRO A 4 -5.73 -9.75 25.09
N TYR A 5 -5.01 -8.92 24.32
CA TYR A 5 -4.63 -9.12 22.91
C TYR A 5 -3.21 -8.66 22.67
N TYR A 6 -2.57 -9.19 21.62
CA TYR A 6 -1.21 -8.84 21.25
C TYR A 6 -1.16 -7.54 20.44
N ILE A 7 -0.16 -6.70 20.75
CA ILE A 7 0.24 -5.59 19.88
C ILE A 7 1.31 -6.10 18.91
N SER A 8 1.06 -5.92 17.61
CA SER A 8 1.94 -6.44 16.57
C SER A 8 3.29 -5.70 16.52
N TRP A 9 4.33 -6.40 16.06
CA TRP A 9 5.65 -5.87 15.77
C TRP A 9 6.40 -5.25 16.95
N THR A 10 6.04 -5.60 18.18
CA THR A 10 6.69 -5.11 19.40
C THR A 10 6.77 -6.19 20.48
N LYS A 11 7.71 -6.04 21.40
CA LYS A 11 7.72 -6.84 22.63
C LYS A 11 6.55 -6.41 23.50
N GLN A 12 5.74 -7.36 23.99
CA GLN A 12 4.51 -7.02 24.69
C GLN A 12 4.72 -6.19 25.97
N LYS A 13 5.84 -6.39 26.66
CA LYS A 13 6.22 -5.56 27.82
C LYS A 13 6.58 -4.11 27.46
N ASP A 14 6.98 -3.87 26.22
CA ASP A 14 7.43 -2.56 25.72
C ASP A 14 6.33 -1.93 24.83
N ALA A 15 5.18 -2.62 24.69
CA ALA A 15 4.07 -2.14 23.86
C ALA A 15 3.50 -0.83 24.41
N THR A 16 3.56 0.21 23.60
CA THR A 16 2.98 1.49 23.95
C THR A 16 1.63 1.64 23.25
N THR A 17 0.61 1.98 24.02
CA THR A 17 -0.76 2.17 23.54
C THR A 17 -1.29 3.51 24.00
N PHE A 18 -2.31 3.98 23.32
CA PHE A 18 -3.09 5.17 23.70
C PHE A 18 -4.57 4.87 23.50
N GLU A 19 -5.43 5.51 24.30
CA GLU A 19 -6.86 5.34 24.21
C GLU A 19 -7.44 6.33 23.20
N ILE A 20 -8.28 5.85 22.26
CA ILE A 20 -9.02 6.67 21.32
C ILE A 20 -10.46 6.74 21.78
N ASN A 21 -11.00 7.95 21.92
CA ASN A 21 -12.39 8.21 22.32
C ASN A 21 -13.29 8.44 21.10
N ARG A 22 -12.84 9.26 20.13
CA ARG A 22 -13.57 9.57 18.90
C ARG A 22 -12.61 9.89 17.75
N VAL A 23 -13.13 9.89 16.55
CA VAL A 23 -12.38 10.18 15.31
C VAL A 23 -13.17 11.13 14.44
N ASP A 24 -12.46 11.98 13.67
CA ASP A 24 -13.08 12.87 12.70
C ASP A 24 -12.08 13.32 11.63
N GLY A 25 -12.39 13.09 10.35
CA GLY A 25 -11.55 13.49 9.23
C GLY A 25 -10.11 12.99 9.37
N ALA A 26 -9.16 13.91 9.51
CA ALA A 26 -7.73 13.63 9.70
C ALA A 26 -7.32 13.53 11.19
N PHE A 27 -8.27 13.51 12.11
CA PHE A 27 -8.02 13.58 13.54
C PHE A 27 -8.54 12.36 14.29
N PHE A 28 -7.86 12.03 15.36
CA PHE A 28 -8.45 11.25 16.44
C PHE A 28 -8.25 11.97 17.78
N TYR A 29 -9.12 11.66 18.73
CA TYR A 29 -9.15 12.28 20.04
C TYR A 29 -8.91 11.23 21.11
N THR A 30 -7.99 11.52 22.01
CA THR A 30 -7.65 10.64 23.12
C THR A 30 -8.75 10.67 24.19
N LYS A 31 -8.67 9.79 25.19
CA LYS A 31 -9.65 9.71 26.28
C LYS A 31 -9.79 11.03 27.07
N ASP A 32 -8.69 11.75 27.21
CA ASP A 32 -8.64 13.07 27.83
C ASP A 32 -8.97 14.22 26.84
N ASP A 33 -9.61 13.86 25.70
CA ASP A 33 -10.11 14.75 24.65
C ASP A 33 -9.02 15.58 23.95
N ARG A 34 -7.77 15.16 24.03
CA ARG A 34 -6.68 15.78 23.31
C ARG A 34 -6.75 15.44 21.82
N GLU A 35 -6.69 16.43 20.97
CA GLU A 35 -6.70 16.32 19.52
C GLU A 35 -5.33 15.87 18.99
N ILE A 36 -5.32 14.86 18.13
CA ILE A 36 -4.12 14.33 17.46
C ILE A 36 -4.34 14.34 15.96
N ILE A 37 -3.46 15.03 15.22
CA ILE A 37 -3.46 15.00 13.75
C ILE A 37 -2.80 13.70 13.28
N ASP A 38 -3.50 12.89 12.52
CA ASP A 38 -2.94 11.65 11.96
C ASP A 38 -2.18 11.92 10.65
N MET A 39 -0.87 11.99 10.75
CA MET A 39 0.04 12.14 9.60
C MET A 39 0.53 10.80 9.07
N SER A 40 -0.15 9.68 9.40
CA SER A 40 0.15 8.33 8.92
C SER A 40 -1.02 7.63 8.21
N SER A 41 -2.22 8.22 8.23
CA SER A 41 -3.47 7.59 7.76
C SER A 41 -3.66 6.18 8.32
N ILE A 42 -3.43 5.98 9.63
CA ILE A 42 -3.41 4.65 10.26
C ILE A 42 -2.57 3.67 9.44
N SER A 43 -1.28 3.94 9.29
CA SER A 43 -0.40 3.11 8.46
C SER A 43 -0.91 2.95 7.02
N TYR A 44 -1.25 4.05 6.39
CA TYR A 44 -1.70 4.17 4.98
C TYR A 44 -3.09 3.57 4.68
N GLN A 45 -3.98 3.39 5.67
CA GLN A 45 -5.30 2.81 5.45
C GLN A 45 -6.37 3.89 5.27
N ALA A 46 -6.40 4.88 6.17
CA ALA A 46 -7.41 5.93 6.21
C ALA A 46 -7.15 7.04 5.15
N HIS A 47 -7.05 6.66 3.88
CA HIS A 47 -6.79 7.60 2.79
C HIS A 47 -7.78 8.77 2.78
N PHE A 48 -9.04 8.51 3.07
CA PHE A 48 -10.13 9.49 3.03
C PHE A 48 -10.58 9.90 4.43
N GLY A 49 -9.66 9.82 5.42
CA GLY A 49 -9.97 10.08 6.82
C GLY A 49 -10.74 8.93 7.49
N TYR A 50 -11.07 9.15 8.76
CA TYR A 50 -11.61 8.10 9.62
C TYR A 50 -13.09 7.78 9.39
N ASN A 51 -13.89 8.75 8.94
CA ASN A 51 -15.34 8.66 8.95
C ASN A 51 -15.99 9.32 7.73
N HIS A 52 -15.37 9.18 6.55
CA HIS A 52 -15.85 9.86 5.34
C HIS A 52 -17.32 9.50 5.03
N PRO A 53 -18.23 10.50 4.93
CA PRO A 53 -19.67 10.26 4.88
C PRO A 53 -20.10 9.40 3.69
N LYS A 54 -19.54 9.61 2.49
CA LYS A 54 -19.85 8.81 1.28
C LYS A 54 -19.59 7.31 1.50
N ILE A 55 -18.50 6.95 2.18
CA ILE A 55 -18.16 5.54 2.45
C ILE A 55 -19.10 4.96 3.48
N ILE A 56 -19.33 5.68 4.60
CA ILE A 56 -20.22 5.25 5.68
C ILE A 56 -21.65 5.04 5.17
N GLU A 57 -22.17 5.95 4.37
CA GLU A 57 -23.51 5.85 3.77
C GLU A 57 -23.67 4.58 2.94
N LYS A 58 -22.69 4.26 2.07
CA LYS A 58 -22.71 3.04 1.26
C LYS A 58 -22.70 1.77 2.13
N ILE A 59 -21.87 1.76 3.18
CA ILE A 59 -21.81 0.63 4.11
C ILE A 59 -23.13 0.45 4.85
N LYS A 60 -23.74 1.54 5.38
CA LYS A 60 -25.04 1.50 6.06
C LYS A 60 -26.13 0.97 5.14
N HIS A 61 -26.24 1.51 3.95
CA HIS A 61 -27.20 1.02 2.96
C HIS A 61 -27.02 -0.46 2.62
N GLN A 62 -25.75 -0.92 2.53
CA GLN A 62 -25.46 -2.33 2.22
C GLN A 62 -25.82 -3.26 3.41
N LEU A 63 -25.68 -2.79 4.64
CA LEU A 63 -26.12 -3.52 5.83
C LEU A 63 -27.65 -3.75 5.84
N ASP A 64 -28.42 -2.77 5.39
CA ASP A 64 -29.89 -2.84 5.34
C ASP A 64 -30.40 -3.73 4.18
N THR A 65 -29.57 -4.03 3.18
CA THR A 65 -30.01 -4.74 1.97
C THR A 65 -29.41 -6.16 1.87
N ILE A 66 -28.14 -6.27 1.55
CA ILE A 66 -27.43 -7.55 1.42
C ILE A 66 -26.16 -7.48 2.27
N PRO A 67 -26.24 -7.68 3.60
CA PRO A 67 -25.07 -7.57 4.48
C PRO A 67 -24.02 -8.68 4.26
N ILE A 68 -24.47 -9.84 3.80
CA ILE A 68 -23.64 -11.00 3.49
C ILE A 68 -24.17 -11.69 2.23
N SER A 69 -23.29 -12.27 1.43
CA SER A 69 -23.66 -13.03 0.25
C SER A 69 -22.70 -14.20 0.04
N SER A 70 -23.19 -15.28 -0.56
CA SER A 70 -22.27 -16.30 -1.08
C SER A 70 -21.33 -15.67 -2.10
N PRO A 71 -20.06 -16.06 -2.13
CA PRO A 71 -19.12 -15.65 -3.19
C PRO A 71 -19.64 -15.90 -4.60
N LYS A 72 -20.46 -16.96 -4.79
CA LYS A 72 -21.12 -17.29 -6.07
C LYS A 72 -22.39 -16.46 -6.32
N GLY A 73 -22.88 -15.70 -5.32
CA GLY A 73 -24.03 -14.83 -5.46
C GLY A 73 -23.75 -13.67 -6.41
N ILE A 74 -24.64 -13.47 -7.39
CA ILE A 74 -24.58 -12.37 -8.34
C ILE A 74 -25.67 -11.36 -7.96
N TYR A 75 -25.30 -10.10 -7.86
CA TYR A 75 -26.22 -8.98 -7.67
C TYR A 75 -25.69 -7.75 -8.42
N PRO A 76 -26.57 -6.83 -8.87
CA PRO A 76 -26.19 -5.77 -9.79
C PRO A 76 -24.99 -4.94 -9.34
N LYS A 77 -24.95 -4.55 -8.07
CA LYS A 77 -23.86 -3.72 -7.51
C LYS A 77 -22.50 -4.43 -7.53
N LYS A 78 -22.43 -5.75 -7.37
CA LYS A 78 -21.16 -6.50 -7.41
C LYS A 78 -20.49 -6.37 -8.77
N ASN A 79 -21.22 -6.61 -9.85
CA ASN A 79 -20.69 -6.51 -11.20
C ASN A 79 -20.31 -5.06 -11.54
N GLN A 80 -21.21 -4.11 -11.24
CA GLN A 80 -20.98 -2.69 -11.53
C GLN A 80 -19.73 -2.17 -10.80
N SER A 81 -19.62 -2.41 -9.49
CA SER A 81 -18.45 -1.97 -8.70
C SER A 81 -17.14 -2.55 -9.22
N THR A 82 -17.18 -3.81 -9.70
CA THR A 82 -15.99 -4.45 -10.27
C THR A 82 -15.59 -3.82 -11.60
N GLN A 83 -16.55 -3.51 -12.46
CA GLN A 83 -16.31 -2.81 -13.73
C GLN A 83 -15.78 -1.39 -13.49
N ASP A 84 -16.37 -0.67 -12.54
CA ASP A 84 -15.94 0.68 -12.16
C ASP A 84 -14.50 0.68 -11.64
N LEU A 85 -14.12 -0.32 -10.82
CA LEU A 85 -12.74 -0.47 -10.36
C LEU A 85 -11.78 -0.75 -11.52
N ILE A 86 -12.11 -1.69 -12.42
CA ILE A 86 -11.29 -2.01 -13.60
C ILE A 86 -11.11 -0.77 -14.48
N SER A 87 -12.20 -0.02 -14.69
CA SER A 87 -12.18 1.24 -15.45
C SER A 87 -11.31 2.30 -14.77
N TYR A 88 -11.44 2.47 -13.44
CA TYR A 88 -10.64 3.41 -12.66
C TYR A 88 -9.14 3.05 -12.67
N MET A 89 -8.81 1.77 -12.77
CA MET A 89 -7.44 1.29 -13.00
C MET A 89 -6.94 1.56 -14.43
N GLY A 90 -7.71 2.20 -15.30
CA GLY A 90 -7.33 2.42 -16.70
C GLY A 90 -7.23 1.12 -17.51
N LYS A 91 -7.87 0.03 -17.03
CA LYS A 91 -7.87 -1.25 -17.70
C LYS A 91 -9.18 -1.44 -18.49
N LYS A 92 -9.11 -2.16 -19.60
CA LYS A 92 -10.27 -2.46 -20.46
C LYS A 92 -10.73 -3.91 -20.32
N ASP A 93 -9.89 -4.77 -19.77
CA ASP A 93 -10.06 -6.21 -19.68
C ASP A 93 -9.40 -6.78 -18.41
N GLY A 94 -9.36 -8.09 -18.31
CA GLY A 94 -8.87 -8.80 -17.14
C GLY A 94 -9.98 -9.08 -16.14
N LYS A 95 -9.62 -9.70 -15.02
CA LYS A 95 -10.57 -10.08 -13.95
C LYS A 95 -10.05 -9.69 -12.57
N ILE A 96 -10.96 -9.47 -11.62
CA ILE A 96 -10.63 -9.22 -10.23
C ILE A 96 -10.90 -10.47 -9.39
N PHE A 97 -9.93 -10.87 -8.57
CA PHE A 97 -10.09 -11.79 -7.45
C PHE A 97 -10.06 -11.00 -6.14
N TYR A 98 -11.15 -10.99 -5.40
CA TYR A 98 -11.26 -10.25 -4.14
C TYR A 98 -10.72 -11.05 -2.97
N THR A 99 -10.18 -10.33 -1.96
CA THR A 99 -9.62 -10.87 -0.72
C THR A 99 -10.06 -10.02 0.47
N THR A 100 -9.64 -10.37 1.68
CA THR A 100 -9.91 -9.59 2.89
C THR A 100 -8.77 -8.63 3.26
N GLY A 101 -7.65 -8.66 2.53
CA GLY A 101 -6.53 -7.76 2.80
C GLY A 101 -5.33 -7.97 1.88
N GLY A 102 -4.33 -7.09 1.99
CA GLY A 102 -3.17 -7.06 1.12
C GLY A 102 -2.34 -8.34 1.14
N ALA A 103 -2.07 -8.91 2.32
CA ALA A 103 -1.27 -10.12 2.43
C ALA A 103 -1.92 -11.30 1.68
N GLU A 104 -3.24 -11.49 1.82
CA GLU A 104 -3.97 -12.51 1.06
C GLU A 104 -3.95 -12.25 -0.45
N THR A 105 -3.98 -10.98 -0.84
CA THR A 105 -3.88 -10.60 -2.25
C THR A 105 -2.52 -11.02 -2.83
N ILE A 106 -1.44 -10.79 -2.09
CA ILE A 106 -0.09 -11.22 -2.45
C ILE A 106 0.00 -12.76 -2.53
N GLU A 107 -0.53 -13.49 -1.52
CA GLU A 107 -0.56 -14.97 -1.55
C GLU A 107 -1.22 -15.50 -2.82
N ASN A 108 -2.35 -14.91 -3.21
CA ASN A 108 -3.08 -15.35 -4.40
C ASN A 108 -2.34 -14.98 -5.68
N ALA A 109 -1.67 -13.82 -5.76
CA ALA A 109 -0.83 -13.44 -6.89
C ALA A 109 0.35 -14.42 -7.08
N LEU A 110 1.03 -14.79 -5.99
CA LEU A 110 2.14 -15.76 -6.00
C LEU A 110 1.67 -17.15 -6.46
N LYS A 111 0.51 -17.62 -5.97
CA LYS A 111 -0.09 -18.90 -6.38
C LYS A 111 -0.42 -18.90 -7.86
N ILE A 112 -1.08 -17.86 -8.36
CA ILE A 112 -1.42 -17.70 -9.78
C ILE A 112 -0.16 -17.69 -10.64
N ALA A 113 0.85 -16.90 -10.26
CA ALA A 113 2.10 -16.84 -11.01
C ALA A 113 2.77 -18.21 -11.15
N ARG A 114 2.87 -18.96 -10.06
CA ARG A 114 3.45 -20.30 -10.06
C ARG A 114 2.61 -21.30 -10.86
N HIS A 115 1.29 -21.22 -10.73
CA HIS A 115 0.39 -22.13 -11.45
C HIS A 115 0.49 -21.96 -12.96
N ILE A 116 0.45 -20.71 -13.44
CA ILE A 116 0.50 -20.44 -14.89
C ILE A 116 1.87 -20.76 -15.48
N THR A 117 2.94 -20.39 -14.77
CA THR A 117 4.29 -20.55 -15.31
C THR A 117 4.90 -21.93 -15.07
N GLN A 118 4.36 -22.71 -14.13
CA GLN A 118 4.94 -23.96 -13.62
C GLN A 118 6.38 -23.80 -13.10
N LYS A 119 6.73 -22.55 -12.67
CA LYS A 119 8.05 -22.19 -12.15
C LYS A 119 7.97 -21.91 -10.65
N LYS A 120 9.10 -22.09 -9.92
CA LYS A 120 9.14 -22.01 -8.45
C LYS A 120 9.59 -20.63 -7.94
N LEU A 121 10.64 -20.06 -8.54
CA LEU A 121 11.32 -18.90 -7.98
C LEU A 121 10.56 -17.60 -8.21
N VAL A 122 10.69 -16.66 -7.26
CA VAL A 122 10.14 -15.32 -7.34
C VAL A 122 11.23 -14.31 -7.01
N LEU A 123 11.33 -13.26 -7.81
CA LEU A 123 12.20 -12.12 -7.57
C LEU A 123 11.50 -11.09 -6.69
N ALA A 124 12.19 -10.60 -5.66
CA ALA A 124 11.69 -9.53 -4.77
C ALA A 124 12.84 -8.66 -4.27
N ARG A 125 12.54 -7.41 -3.85
CA ARG A 125 13.56 -6.49 -3.32
C ARG A 125 13.87 -6.74 -1.84
N SER A 126 15.01 -6.24 -1.38
CA SER A 126 15.40 -6.32 0.03
C SER A 126 14.72 -5.25 0.90
N ASN A 127 14.42 -4.08 0.34
CA ASN A 127 13.69 -3.03 1.04
C ASN A 127 12.22 -3.03 0.61
N SER A 128 11.47 -4.07 0.98
CA SER A 128 10.07 -4.24 0.60
C SER A 128 9.23 -4.79 1.74
N TYR A 129 7.92 -4.50 1.71
CA TYR A 129 6.94 -5.11 2.59
C TYR A 129 5.67 -5.47 1.83
N HIS A 130 5.33 -6.76 1.81
CA HIS A 130 4.20 -7.30 1.06
C HIS A 130 3.12 -7.95 1.93
N GLY A 131 3.35 -8.06 3.23
CA GLY A 131 2.39 -8.66 4.17
C GLY A 131 3.05 -9.60 5.17
N ALA A 132 2.23 -10.18 6.04
CA ALA A 132 2.67 -10.98 7.19
C ALA A 132 2.18 -12.45 7.17
N THR A 133 1.53 -12.90 6.11
CA THR A 133 1.28 -14.33 5.87
C THR A 133 2.56 -14.99 5.36
N MET A 134 2.67 -16.32 5.42
CA MET A 134 3.93 -17.03 5.15
C MET A 134 4.54 -16.69 3.79
N GLY A 135 3.77 -16.71 2.70
CA GLY A 135 4.28 -16.37 1.36
C GLY A 135 4.55 -14.87 1.20
N ALA A 136 3.63 -14.01 1.65
CA ALA A 136 3.82 -12.56 1.61
C ALA A 136 5.01 -12.10 2.46
N LEU A 137 5.23 -12.73 3.63
CA LEU A 137 6.37 -12.45 4.49
C LEU A 137 7.69 -12.98 3.88
N SER A 138 7.66 -14.11 3.16
CA SER A 138 8.83 -14.62 2.46
C SER A 138 9.33 -13.64 1.38
N VAL A 139 8.42 -13.02 0.61
CA VAL A 139 8.78 -12.00 -0.39
C VAL A 139 9.06 -10.62 0.22
N THR A 140 8.59 -10.34 1.45
CA THR A 140 8.98 -9.17 2.23
C THR A 140 10.49 -9.22 2.53
N GLY A 141 11.19 -8.11 2.29
CA GLY A 141 12.65 -8.08 2.41
C GLY A 141 13.17 -7.42 3.68
N ASP A 142 12.30 -6.89 4.54
CA ASP A 142 12.72 -6.17 5.74
C ASP A 142 12.88 -7.08 6.97
N TRP A 143 13.21 -6.48 8.12
CA TRP A 143 13.50 -7.16 9.37
C TRP A 143 12.38 -8.08 9.88
N ARG A 144 11.14 -7.90 9.42
CA ARG A 144 9.96 -8.65 9.90
C ARG A 144 10.03 -10.13 9.56
N ASN A 145 10.73 -10.50 8.49
CA ASN A 145 10.85 -11.92 8.10
C ASN A 145 11.94 -12.69 8.87
N SER A 146 12.91 -12.02 9.48
CA SER A 146 14.11 -12.63 10.07
C SER A 146 13.85 -13.59 11.22
N SER A 147 12.75 -13.41 11.96
CA SER A 147 12.43 -14.20 13.17
C SER A 147 11.65 -15.48 12.89
N HIS A 148 11.24 -15.74 11.65
CA HIS A 148 10.24 -16.77 11.36
C HIS A 148 10.77 -18.04 10.69
N GLN A 149 12.10 -18.12 10.45
CA GLN A 149 12.72 -19.27 9.76
C GLN A 149 11.92 -19.73 8.54
N LEU A 150 11.53 -18.76 7.70
CA LEU A 150 10.71 -19.01 6.53
C LEU A 150 11.47 -19.88 5.51
N PRO A 151 10.76 -20.75 4.78
CA PRO A 151 11.34 -21.45 3.64
C PRO A 151 11.60 -20.47 2.50
N ASN A 152 12.77 -19.82 2.50
CA ASN A 152 13.13 -18.75 1.56
C ASN A 152 13.89 -19.25 0.32
N ASP A 153 14.02 -20.56 0.12
CA ASP A 153 14.70 -21.18 -1.04
C ASP A 153 14.05 -20.86 -2.39
N TRP A 154 12.90 -20.22 -2.39
CA TRP A 154 12.15 -19.84 -3.58
C TRP A 154 12.10 -18.31 -3.84
N VAL A 155 12.67 -17.50 -2.93
CA VAL A 155 12.73 -16.05 -3.09
C VAL A 155 14.16 -15.61 -3.36
N VAL A 156 14.37 -14.94 -4.48
CA VAL A 156 15.67 -14.41 -4.87
C VAL A 156 15.63 -12.89 -4.82
N ARG A 157 16.58 -12.29 -4.09
CA ARG A 157 16.64 -10.84 -3.91
C ARG A 157 17.32 -10.16 -5.09
N ILE A 158 16.73 -9.05 -5.52
CA ILE A 158 17.26 -8.18 -6.58
C ILE A 158 17.68 -6.84 -5.99
N PRO A 159 18.60 -6.11 -6.67
CA PRO A 159 19.02 -4.78 -6.27
C PRO A 159 17.86 -3.78 -6.18
N GLU A 160 18.05 -2.74 -5.38
CA GLU A 160 17.12 -1.62 -5.29
C GLU A 160 17.16 -0.76 -6.58
N PRO A 161 16.08 -0.04 -6.90
CA PRO A 161 16.02 0.78 -8.12
C PRO A 161 17.15 1.80 -8.27
N ASN A 162 17.65 2.29 -7.14
CA ASN A 162 18.69 3.33 -7.09
C ASN A 162 20.12 2.75 -7.02
N ASP A 163 20.28 1.42 -7.00
CA ASP A 163 21.59 0.79 -6.96
C ASP A 163 22.29 0.90 -8.34
N ILE A 164 23.62 1.04 -8.31
CA ILE A 164 24.42 1.07 -9.52
C ILE A 164 24.25 -0.26 -10.27
N ASP A 165 23.97 -0.17 -11.57
CA ASP A 165 23.76 -1.32 -12.46
C ASP A 165 22.62 -2.27 -12.02
N ALA A 166 21.58 -1.76 -11.33
CA ALA A 166 20.49 -2.58 -10.78
C ALA A 166 19.89 -3.55 -11.81
N ILE A 167 19.61 -3.09 -13.03
CA ILE A 167 19.04 -3.89 -14.13
C ILE A 167 20.03 -4.96 -14.63
N LYS A 168 21.30 -4.59 -14.80
CA LYS A 168 22.36 -5.53 -15.22
C LYS A 168 22.52 -6.65 -14.19
N LYS A 169 22.64 -6.30 -12.91
CA LYS A 169 22.74 -7.26 -11.80
C LYS A 169 21.52 -8.15 -11.68
N THR A 170 20.32 -7.59 -11.86
CA THR A 170 19.06 -8.38 -11.86
C THR A 170 19.10 -9.45 -12.96
N ARG A 171 19.57 -9.10 -14.16
CA ARG A 171 19.75 -10.04 -15.28
C ARG A 171 20.77 -11.13 -14.96
N GLU A 172 21.92 -10.77 -14.41
CA GLU A 172 22.97 -11.73 -13.99
C GLU A 172 22.46 -12.72 -12.95
N ILE A 173 21.66 -12.25 -11.97
CA ILE A 173 20.97 -13.09 -10.97
C ILE A 173 20.04 -14.10 -11.65
N ILE A 174 19.23 -13.67 -12.62
CA ILE A 174 18.32 -14.57 -13.34
C ILE A 174 19.10 -15.64 -14.11
N ILE A 175 20.16 -15.26 -14.79
CA ILE A 175 20.99 -16.20 -15.57
C ILE A 175 21.64 -17.22 -14.63
N SER A 176 22.17 -16.80 -13.48
CA SER A 176 22.86 -17.70 -12.53
C SER A 176 21.94 -18.72 -11.87
N HIS A 177 20.63 -18.41 -11.72
CA HIS A 177 19.62 -19.34 -11.16
C HIS A 177 18.90 -20.17 -12.22
N GLY A 178 19.22 -19.97 -13.51
CA GLY A 178 18.55 -20.58 -14.64
C GLY A 178 17.40 -19.72 -15.18
N GLN A 179 17.51 -19.36 -16.45
CA GLN A 179 16.62 -18.41 -17.13
C GLN A 179 15.13 -18.78 -17.08
N ASN A 180 14.82 -20.06 -16.96
CA ASN A 180 13.43 -20.57 -16.92
C ASN A 180 12.92 -20.87 -15.50
N SER A 181 13.62 -20.44 -14.43
CA SER A 181 13.27 -20.81 -13.06
C SER A 181 12.29 -19.87 -12.37
N PHE A 182 12.11 -18.66 -12.89
CA PHE A 182 11.36 -17.59 -12.24
C PHE A 182 9.92 -17.48 -12.72
N ALA A 183 8.96 -17.56 -11.77
CA ALA A 183 7.54 -17.38 -12.02
C ALA A 183 7.17 -15.91 -12.17
N ALA A 184 7.67 -15.08 -11.26
CA ALA A 184 7.32 -13.67 -11.20
C ALA A 184 8.43 -12.82 -10.60
N ILE A 185 8.34 -11.53 -10.85
CA ILE A 185 8.94 -10.45 -10.08
C ILE A 185 7.82 -9.71 -9.34
N ILE A 186 7.96 -9.53 -8.03
CA ILE A 186 7.02 -8.76 -7.22
C ILE A 186 7.70 -7.52 -6.65
N VAL A 187 7.09 -6.35 -6.87
CA VAL A 187 7.62 -5.06 -6.45
C VAL A 187 6.51 -4.09 -6.07
N GLU A 188 6.72 -3.30 -5.02
CA GLU A 188 5.93 -2.10 -4.77
C GLU A 188 6.25 -1.08 -5.88
N THR A 189 5.24 -0.46 -6.49
CA THR A 189 5.47 0.53 -7.56
C THR A 189 6.33 1.70 -7.07
N ILE A 190 6.03 2.19 -5.88
CA ILE A 190 6.87 3.07 -5.06
C ILE A 190 6.89 2.43 -3.69
N THR A 191 8.05 2.27 -3.10
CA THR A 191 8.15 1.64 -1.79
C THR A 191 7.38 2.46 -0.75
N GLY A 192 6.54 1.79 0.03
CA GLY A 192 5.82 2.44 1.12
C GLY A 192 6.71 2.63 2.36
N GLY A 193 6.43 1.86 3.43
CA GLY A 193 7.07 2.00 4.74
C GLY A 193 8.59 1.82 4.79
N ASN A 194 9.18 1.18 3.79
CA ASN A 194 10.63 0.97 3.71
C ASN A 194 11.38 2.14 3.02
N GLY A 195 10.81 3.35 3.02
CA GLY A 195 11.56 4.55 2.73
C GLY A 195 11.18 5.32 1.49
N VAL A 196 10.01 5.08 0.92
CA VAL A 196 9.47 5.82 -0.24
C VAL A 196 10.49 5.90 -1.38
N ILE A 197 11.04 4.73 -1.75
CA ILE A 197 11.97 4.62 -2.87
C ILE A 197 11.17 4.79 -4.16
N VAL A 198 11.48 5.83 -4.93
CA VAL A 198 10.82 6.18 -6.19
C VAL A 198 11.70 5.72 -7.34
N PRO A 199 11.33 4.67 -8.09
CA PRO A 199 12.10 4.22 -9.25
C PRO A 199 12.05 5.23 -10.40
N THR A 200 13.03 5.19 -11.30
CA THR A 200 12.99 5.96 -12.56
C THR A 200 12.23 5.20 -13.64
N GLN A 201 11.85 5.90 -14.73
CA GLN A 201 11.25 5.23 -15.91
C GLN A 201 12.23 4.22 -16.53
N GLU A 202 13.52 4.54 -16.60
CA GLU A 202 14.56 3.67 -17.16
C GLU A 202 14.67 2.36 -16.38
N TRP A 203 14.53 2.41 -15.05
CA TRP A 203 14.50 1.19 -14.24
C TRP A 203 13.30 0.33 -14.59
N TRP A 204 12.11 0.93 -14.73
CA TRP A 204 10.89 0.22 -15.14
C TRP A 204 10.99 -0.38 -16.52
N ASP A 205 11.58 0.35 -17.49
CA ASP A 205 11.82 -0.15 -18.84
C ASP A 205 12.75 -1.37 -18.81
N GLY A 206 13.78 -1.33 -17.96
CA GLY A 206 14.68 -2.45 -17.73
C GLY A 206 13.97 -3.67 -17.12
N ILE A 207 13.14 -3.47 -16.12
CA ILE A 207 12.33 -4.56 -15.50
C ILE A 207 11.36 -5.16 -16.51
N GLN A 208 10.62 -4.36 -17.27
CA GLN A 208 9.69 -4.86 -18.29
C GLN A 208 10.43 -5.66 -19.39
N LYS A 209 11.60 -5.18 -19.80
CA LYS A 209 12.44 -5.91 -20.77
C LYS A 209 12.89 -7.26 -20.23
N ILE A 210 13.29 -7.34 -18.95
CA ILE A 210 13.63 -8.58 -18.27
C ILE A 210 12.42 -9.51 -18.22
N CYS A 211 11.25 -9.02 -17.82
CA CYS A 211 10.01 -9.80 -17.75
C CYS A 211 9.65 -10.42 -19.11
N SER A 212 9.74 -9.62 -20.17
CA SER A 212 9.47 -10.08 -21.53
C SER A 212 10.50 -11.11 -22.02
N GLU A 213 11.79 -10.86 -21.82
CA GLU A 213 12.89 -11.71 -22.31
C GLU A 213 12.88 -13.09 -21.64
N PHE A 214 12.65 -13.16 -20.32
CA PHE A 214 12.70 -14.41 -19.56
C PHE A 214 11.32 -15.03 -19.30
N ASN A 215 10.25 -14.48 -19.86
CA ASN A 215 8.87 -14.88 -19.63
C ASN A 215 8.56 -14.98 -18.13
N ILE A 216 8.79 -13.87 -17.41
CA ILE A 216 8.55 -13.67 -15.96
C ILE A 216 7.34 -12.74 -15.82
N LEU A 217 6.36 -13.10 -14.98
CA LEU A 217 5.19 -12.26 -14.73
C LEU A 217 5.56 -11.07 -13.84
N LEU A 218 5.04 -9.89 -14.16
CA LEU A 218 5.20 -8.68 -13.35
C LEU A 218 3.99 -8.51 -12.41
N ILE A 219 4.24 -8.59 -11.10
CA ILE A 219 3.27 -8.32 -10.04
C ILE A 219 3.60 -6.96 -9.43
N LEU A 220 2.68 -5.99 -9.55
CA LEU A 220 2.79 -4.71 -8.88
C LEU A 220 2.02 -4.71 -7.56
N ASP A 221 2.71 -4.35 -6.49
CA ASP A 221 2.07 -4.09 -5.20
C ASP A 221 1.67 -2.61 -5.10
N GLU A 222 0.38 -2.35 -5.26
CA GLU A 222 -0.26 -1.04 -5.14
C GLU A 222 -1.02 -0.86 -3.81
N VAL A 223 -0.77 -1.72 -2.85
CA VAL A 223 -1.46 -1.70 -1.55
C VAL A 223 -1.25 -0.37 -0.81
N VAL A 224 -0.09 0.27 -0.96
CA VAL A 224 0.18 1.62 -0.42
C VAL A 224 -0.06 2.71 -1.47
N CYS A 225 0.39 2.50 -2.70
CA CYS A 225 0.44 3.54 -3.74
C CYS A 225 -0.90 3.82 -4.41
N GLY A 226 -1.82 2.87 -4.38
CA GLY A 226 -3.13 2.99 -5.00
C GLY A 226 -4.04 4.04 -4.35
N PHE A 227 -5.14 4.33 -5.04
CA PHE A 227 -6.20 5.23 -4.59
C PHE A 227 -5.69 6.62 -4.23
N MET A 228 -5.01 7.27 -5.17
CA MET A 228 -4.55 8.66 -5.14
C MET A 228 -3.38 8.98 -4.20
N ARG A 229 -2.79 8.00 -3.48
CA ARG A 229 -1.71 8.26 -2.52
C ARG A 229 -0.50 8.98 -3.13
N THR A 230 -0.18 8.68 -4.38
CA THR A 230 0.98 9.25 -5.09
C THR A 230 0.62 10.47 -5.96
N GLY A 231 -0.59 11.04 -5.77
CA GLY A 231 -1.11 12.16 -6.57
C GLY A 231 -1.81 11.75 -7.86
N VAL A 232 -1.78 10.45 -8.20
CA VAL A 232 -2.47 9.85 -9.34
C VAL A 232 -3.27 8.62 -8.88
N PRO A 233 -4.25 8.12 -9.66
CA PRO A 233 -5.13 7.01 -9.23
C PRO A 233 -4.36 5.80 -8.67
N PHE A 234 -3.32 5.37 -9.36
CA PHE A 234 -2.42 4.29 -8.91
C PHE A 234 -0.98 4.66 -9.18
N GLY A 235 -0.06 4.21 -8.32
CA GLY A 235 1.36 4.53 -8.42
C GLY A 235 1.96 4.21 -9.79
N TYR A 236 1.53 3.11 -10.42
CA TYR A 236 2.01 2.71 -11.74
C TYR A 236 1.63 3.70 -12.87
N MET A 237 0.62 4.53 -12.68
CA MET A 237 0.24 5.55 -13.66
C MET A 237 1.21 6.73 -13.73
N ASN A 238 2.19 6.80 -12.82
CA ASN A 238 3.34 7.71 -12.96
C ASN A 238 4.34 7.25 -14.02
N TYR A 239 4.18 6.04 -14.56
CA TYR A 239 5.14 5.36 -15.43
C TYR A 239 4.46 4.70 -16.61
N GLN A 240 5.24 4.38 -17.62
CA GLN A 240 4.80 3.57 -18.77
C GLN A 240 5.10 2.08 -18.48
N ILE A 241 4.26 1.43 -17.68
CA ILE A 241 4.42 0.02 -17.30
C ILE A 241 3.15 -0.79 -17.50
N ALA A 242 3.31 -2.03 -17.93
CA ALA A 242 2.23 -2.97 -18.21
C ALA A 242 2.36 -4.22 -17.33
N PRO A 243 1.79 -4.23 -16.12
CA PRO A 243 1.85 -5.40 -15.24
C PRO A 243 0.92 -6.53 -15.71
N ASP A 244 1.27 -7.76 -15.32
CA ASP A 244 0.40 -8.93 -15.45
C ASP A 244 -0.62 -9.02 -14.30
N MET A 245 -0.23 -8.56 -13.10
CA MET A 245 -1.07 -8.55 -11.90
C MET A 245 -0.85 -7.28 -11.08
N ILE A 246 -1.92 -6.80 -10.42
CA ILE A 246 -1.90 -5.65 -9.52
C ILE A 246 -2.61 -6.01 -8.22
N THR A 247 -1.94 -5.84 -7.09
CA THR A 247 -2.51 -6.11 -5.76
C THR A 247 -2.96 -4.82 -5.10
N LEU A 248 -4.18 -4.83 -4.54
CA LEU A 248 -4.84 -3.67 -3.94
C LEU A 248 -5.35 -4.01 -2.54
N ALA A 249 -5.29 -3.06 -1.62
CA ALA A 249 -5.93 -3.08 -0.30
C ALA A 249 -6.01 -1.65 0.27
N LYS A 250 -6.10 -1.50 1.57
CA LYS A 250 -6.04 -0.21 2.30
C LYS A 250 -6.98 0.85 1.72
N GLY A 251 -6.47 1.71 0.85
CA GLY A 251 -7.23 2.78 0.18
C GLY A 251 -8.47 2.30 -0.57
N ILE A 252 -8.54 1.04 -0.99
CA ILE A 252 -9.69 0.46 -1.71
C ILE A 252 -11.02 0.62 -0.95
N THR A 253 -10.97 0.66 0.38
CA THR A 253 -12.14 0.89 1.25
C THR A 253 -11.96 2.10 2.18
N GLY A 254 -10.87 2.89 1.98
CA GLY A 254 -10.50 3.93 2.94
C GLY A 254 -10.19 3.39 4.33
N GLY A 255 -9.85 2.10 4.45
CA GLY A 255 -9.58 1.43 5.72
C GLY A 255 -10.80 1.04 6.54
N MET A 256 -12.02 1.40 6.14
CA MET A 256 -13.24 1.19 6.94
C MET A 256 -13.72 -0.27 6.97
N VAL A 257 -13.36 -1.06 5.96
CA VAL A 257 -13.68 -2.50 5.88
C VAL A 257 -12.43 -3.25 5.44
N PRO A 258 -12.02 -4.33 6.13
CA PRO A 258 -10.98 -5.22 5.65
C PRO A 258 -11.33 -5.76 4.27
N PHE A 259 -10.53 -5.42 3.25
CA PHE A 259 -10.79 -5.76 1.86
C PHE A 259 -9.52 -5.65 1.01
N GLY A 260 -9.44 -6.48 -0.01
CA GLY A 260 -8.37 -6.44 -0.99
C GLY A 260 -8.85 -6.92 -2.35
N ALA A 261 -8.08 -6.65 -3.38
CA ALA A 261 -8.37 -7.07 -4.74
C ALA A 261 -7.07 -7.37 -5.49
N LEU A 262 -7.09 -8.44 -6.26
CA LEU A 262 -6.07 -8.80 -7.23
C LEU A 262 -6.65 -8.64 -8.63
N TRP A 263 -6.17 -7.66 -9.37
CA TRP A 263 -6.43 -7.60 -10.80
C TRP A 263 -5.44 -8.50 -11.54
N THR A 264 -5.95 -9.24 -12.52
CA THR A 264 -5.16 -10.08 -13.43
C THR A 264 -5.41 -9.68 -14.87
N SER A 265 -4.37 -9.65 -15.67
CA SER A 265 -4.44 -9.32 -17.10
C SER A 265 -5.31 -10.31 -17.89
N LYS A 266 -5.72 -9.92 -19.09
CA LYS A 266 -6.49 -10.78 -20.01
C LYS A 266 -5.77 -12.11 -20.26
N LYS A 267 -4.46 -12.10 -20.44
CA LYS A 267 -3.65 -13.33 -20.60
C LYS A 267 -3.87 -14.32 -19.46
N ILE A 268 -3.91 -13.84 -18.23
CA ILE A 268 -4.13 -14.66 -17.04
C ILE A 268 -5.60 -15.11 -16.93
N SER A 269 -6.54 -14.19 -17.16
CA SER A 269 -7.96 -14.53 -17.09
C SER A 269 -8.39 -15.52 -18.17
N ASP A 270 -7.84 -15.45 -19.37
CA ASP A 270 -8.11 -16.41 -20.45
C ASP A 270 -7.58 -17.82 -20.15
N PHE A 271 -6.42 -17.93 -19.48
CA PHE A 271 -5.89 -19.20 -19.01
C PHE A 271 -6.90 -19.92 -18.11
N TYR A 272 -7.53 -19.18 -17.19
CA TYR A 272 -8.52 -19.73 -16.25
C TYR A 272 -9.93 -19.92 -16.83
N GLU A 273 -10.16 -19.69 -18.11
CA GLU A 273 -11.40 -20.13 -18.77
C GLU A 273 -11.47 -21.65 -18.92
N ASN A 274 -10.30 -22.31 -19.04
CA ASN A 274 -10.20 -23.76 -19.25
C ASN A 274 -9.48 -24.48 -18.09
N GLU A 275 -8.87 -23.75 -17.17
CA GLU A 275 -8.13 -24.30 -16.04
C GLU A 275 -8.81 -23.94 -14.71
N ILE A 276 -8.68 -24.79 -13.71
CA ILE A 276 -9.25 -24.56 -12.39
C ILE A 276 -8.45 -23.49 -11.67
N LEU A 277 -9.10 -22.39 -11.29
CA LEU A 277 -8.53 -21.41 -10.37
C LEU A 277 -8.53 -21.97 -8.94
N SER A 278 -7.44 -22.60 -8.52
CA SER A 278 -7.27 -23.21 -7.20
C SER A 278 -7.03 -22.18 -6.09
N ASN A 279 -7.73 -21.05 -6.14
CA ASN A 279 -7.71 -19.97 -5.18
C ASN A 279 -9.10 -19.82 -4.56
N GLY A 280 -9.18 -19.57 -3.27
CA GLY A 280 -10.47 -19.44 -2.60
C GLY A 280 -10.33 -18.85 -1.20
N LEU A 281 -11.33 -18.09 -0.81
CA LEU A 281 -11.51 -17.50 0.53
C LEU A 281 -12.99 -17.53 0.84
N THR A 282 -13.36 -17.83 2.08
CA THR A 282 -14.77 -17.86 2.49
C THR A 282 -15.46 -16.51 2.29
N ASN A 283 -14.78 -15.44 2.63
CA ASN A 283 -15.34 -14.07 2.62
C ASN A 283 -14.86 -13.23 1.43
N TYR A 284 -14.46 -13.83 0.31
CA TYR A 284 -14.07 -13.02 -0.84
C TYR A 284 -15.28 -12.31 -1.47
N ALA A 285 -15.04 -11.14 -2.08
CA ALA A 285 -16.08 -10.28 -2.65
C ALA A 285 -17.21 -9.95 -1.65
N HIS A 286 -16.84 -9.68 -0.39
CA HIS A 286 -17.81 -9.37 0.67
C HIS A 286 -18.61 -8.11 0.33
N PRO A 287 -19.97 -8.12 0.47
CA PRO A 287 -20.82 -6.99 0.09
C PRO A 287 -20.43 -5.65 0.73
N LEU A 288 -20.07 -5.65 2.01
CA LEU A 288 -19.64 -4.43 2.70
C LEU A 288 -18.33 -3.85 2.16
N GLY A 289 -17.38 -4.73 1.77
CA GLY A 289 -16.14 -4.28 1.12
C GLY A 289 -16.40 -3.65 -0.24
N LEU A 290 -17.29 -4.25 -1.05
CA LEU A 290 -17.71 -3.70 -2.33
C LEU A 290 -18.45 -2.36 -2.16
N ALA A 291 -19.30 -2.23 -1.15
CA ALA A 291 -20.00 -0.98 -0.85
C ALA A 291 -19.03 0.13 -0.40
N ALA A 292 -18.08 -0.19 0.47
CA ALA A 292 -17.04 0.76 0.87
C ALA A 292 -16.20 1.21 -0.34
N MET A 293 -15.81 0.28 -1.21
CA MET A 293 -15.09 0.56 -2.46
C MET A 293 -15.90 1.49 -3.37
N GLN A 294 -17.22 1.31 -3.50
CA GLN A 294 -18.07 2.25 -4.26
C GLN A 294 -18.00 3.67 -3.69
N GLY A 295 -18.07 3.80 -2.34
CA GLY A 295 -17.92 5.10 -1.70
C GLY A 295 -16.55 5.75 -2.00
N VAL A 296 -15.49 4.97 -2.02
CA VAL A 296 -14.15 5.44 -2.44
C VAL A 296 -14.15 5.88 -3.89
N LEU A 297 -14.72 5.07 -4.80
CA LEU A 297 -14.78 5.43 -6.23
C LEU A 297 -15.56 6.72 -6.47
N GLU A 298 -16.62 6.99 -5.69
CA GLU A 298 -17.35 8.28 -5.77
C GLU A 298 -16.50 9.48 -5.29
N ILE A 299 -15.60 9.28 -4.32
CA ILE A 299 -14.70 10.33 -3.85
C ILE A 299 -13.63 10.64 -4.91
N VAL A 300 -12.98 9.62 -5.45
CA VAL A 300 -11.86 9.81 -6.39
C VAL A 300 -12.28 10.29 -7.78
N HIS A 301 -13.58 10.35 -8.05
CA HIS A 301 -14.15 11.02 -9.24
C HIS A 301 -14.71 12.42 -8.94
N ASP A 302 -14.70 12.86 -7.68
CA ASP A 302 -15.18 14.17 -7.27
C ASP A 302 -14.16 15.24 -7.65
N LYS A 303 -14.58 16.21 -8.48
CA LYS A 303 -13.70 17.28 -8.98
C LYS A 303 -13.15 18.18 -7.87
N GLN A 304 -13.93 18.43 -6.83
CA GLN A 304 -13.49 19.25 -5.70
C GLN A 304 -12.39 18.53 -4.91
N PHE A 305 -12.59 17.24 -4.65
CA PHE A 305 -11.56 16.40 -4.02
C PHE A 305 -10.28 16.36 -4.84
N LEU A 306 -10.37 16.17 -6.16
CA LEU A 306 -9.20 16.11 -7.04
C LEU A 306 -8.41 17.43 -7.04
N SER A 307 -9.11 18.58 -7.11
CA SER A 307 -8.47 19.90 -7.03
C SER A 307 -7.78 20.10 -5.69
N GLN A 308 -8.46 19.81 -4.57
CA GLN A 308 -7.90 19.92 -3.23
C GLN A 308 -6.66 19.02 -3.07
N LEU A 309 -6.70 17.81 -3.60
CA LEU A 309 -5.57 16.88 -3.54
C LEU A 309 -4.35 17.41 -4.32
N GLU A 310 -4.56 17.96 -5.51
CA GLU A 310 -3.50 18.57 -6.32
C GLU A 310 -2.82 19.72 -5.57
N ASP A 311 -3.64 20.64 -5.00
CA ASP A 311 -3.16 21.76 -4.19
C ASP A 311 -2.38 21.27 -2.96
N ASN A 312 -2.89 20.25 -2.26
CA ASN A 312 -2.23 19.64 -1.11
C ASN A 312 -0.92 18.96 -1.48
N CYS A 313 -0.84 18.26 -2.61
CA CYS A 313 0.40 17.65 -3.08
C CYS A 313 1.46 18.72 -3.38
N PHE A 314 1.07 19.82 -4.03
CA PHE A 314 1.96 20.94 -4.30
C PHE A 314 2.43 21.61 -2.99
N LEU A 315 1.49 21.96 -2.10
CA LEU A 315 1.79 22.56 -0.80
C LEU A 315 2.74 21.68 0.03
N PHE A 316 2.47 20.37 0.08
CA PHE A 316 3.29 19.41 0.83
C PHE A 316 4.74 19.42 0.36
N GLN A 317 4.96 19.44 -0.95
CA GLN A 317 6.31 19.56 -1.53
C GLN A 317 6.98 20.90 -1.14
N GLN A 318 6.25 22.02 -1.19
CA GLN A 318 6.78 23.31 -0.80
C GLN A 318 7.17 23.36 0.70
N LEU A 319 6.33 22.78 1.57
CA LEU A 319 6.63 22.70 3.00
C LEU A 319 7.87 21.85 3.28
N LEU A 320 8.05 20.74 2.55
CA LEU A 320 9.22 19.87 2.69
C LEU A 320 10.54 20.54 2.30
N LEU A 321 10.54 21.59 1.48
CA LEU A 321 11.76 22.34 1.15
C LEU A 321 12.40 22.97 2.41
N LYS A 322 11.60 23.38 3.40
CA LYS A 322 12.10 23.94 4.67
C LYS A 322 12.90 22.91 5.47
N PHE A 323 12.54 21.62 5.36
CA PHE A 323 13.20 20.52 6.06
C PHE A 323 14.66 20.28 5.60
N ASN A 324 15.02 20.71 4.39
CA ASN A 324 16.40 20.59 3.89
C ASN A 324 17.39 21.44 4.70
N GLN A 325 16.92 22.41 5.50
CA GLN A 325 17.77 23.24 6.36
C GLN A 325 17.96 22.64 7.75
N CYS A 326 17.13 21.66 8.14
CA CYS A 326 17.22 20.99 9.42
C CYS A 326 18.44 20.06 9.48
N LYS A 327 19.30 20.24 10.48
CA LYS A 327 20.55 19.47 10.65
C LYS A 327 20.32 17.98 10.90
N ASN A 328 19.16 17.63 11.47
CA ASN A 328 18.81 16.23 11.72
C ASN A 328 18.26 15.51 10.47
N VAL A 329 17.89 16.22 9.43
CA VAL A 329 17.42 15.63 8.17
C VAL A 329 18.60 15.23 7.31
N LYS A 330 18.61 13.95 6.91
CA LYS A 330 19.63 13.37 6.04
C LYS A 330 19.19 13.31 4.59
N GLU A 331 17.96 12.85 4.34
CA GLU A 331 17.40 12.68 3.00
C GLU A 331 15.88 12.74 3.03
N ILE A 332 15.27 13.34 2.02
CA ILE A 332 13.81 13.42 1.84
C ILE A 332 13.45 12.76 0.52
N ARG A 333 12.49 11.87 0.55
CA ARG A 333 11.89 11.24 -0.64
C ARG A 333 10.39 11.42 -0.57
N VAL A 334 9.79 11.93 -1.65
CA VAL A 334 8.36 12.26 -1.68
C VAL A 334 7.73 11.94 -3.02
N LYS A 335 6.49 11.45 -2.99
CA LYS A 335 5.62 11.33 -4.16
C LYS A 335 4.15 11.48 -3.76
N GLY A 336 3.48 12.51 -4.29
CA GLY A 336 2.14 12.89 -3.84
C GLY A 336 2.13 13.24 -2.35
N LEU A 337 1.22 12.65 -1.59
CA LEU A 337 1.16 12.76 -0.11
C LEU A 337 1.78 11.53 0.58
N LEU A 338 2.88 11.05 0.08
CA LEU A 338 3.68 9.98 0.67
C LEU A 338 5.14 10.43 0.75
N CYS A 339 5.68 10.55 1.95
CA CYS A 339 7.04 11.05 2.18
C CYS A 339 7.78 10.19 3.20
N ALA A 340 9.07 9.97 2.96
CA ALA A 340 10.02 9.45 3.93
C ALA A 340 11.10 10.50 4.18
N ILE A 341 11.43 10.70 5.45
CA ILE A 341 12.55 11.54 5.88
C ILE A 341 13.51 10.66 6.66
N ASP A 342 14.70 10.44 6.13
CA ASP A 342 15.79 9.79 6.84
C ASP A 342 16.48 10.82 7.75
N LEU A 343 16.76 10.41 8.98
CA LEU A 343 17.30 11.28 10.03
C LEU A 343 18.73 10.89 10.39
N ASN A 344 19.52 11.85 10.85
CA ASN A 344 20.84 11.61 11.42
C ASN A 344 20.75 11.01 12.85
N LYS A 345 19.71 11.39 13.60
CA LYS A 345 19.39 10.87 14.94
C LYS A 345 17.97 10.32 14.98
N THR A 346 17.76 9.24 15.69
CA THR A 346 16.43 8.68 15.93
C THR A 346 15.61 9.61 16.81
N ILE A 347 14.36 9.83 16.43
CA ILE A 347 13.35 10.51 17.25
C ILE A 347 12.20 9.52 17.46
N GLU A 348 11.88 9.27 18.72
CA GLU A 348 10.80 8.34 19.07
C GLU A 348 9.43 8.93 18.68
N TRP A 349 8.51 8.08 18.26
CA TRP A 349 7.16 8.50 17.86
C TRP A 349 6.41 9.26 18.97
N LYS A 350 6.75 9.02 20.24
CA LYS A 350 6.16 9.69 21.40
C LYS A 350 6.38 11.20 21.39
N SER A 351 7.54 11.67 20.95
CA SER A 351 7.82 13.12 20.86
C SER A 351 6.83 13.82 19.92
N PHE A 352 6.51 13.18 18.79
CA PHE A 352 5.49 13.68 17.87
C PHE A 352 4.09 13.60 18.49
N PHE A 353 3.78 12.50 19.17
CA PHE A 353 2.48 12.29 19.80
C PHE A 353 2.20 13.31 20.92
N GLU A 354 3.19 13.67 21.71
CA GLU A 354 3.10 14.70 22.75
C GLU A 354 2.84 16.07 22.16
N ALA A 355 3.35 16.34 20.96
CA ALA A 355 3.05 17.57 20.20
C ALA A 355 1.70 17.54 19.45
N GLY A 356 0.91 16.47 19.59
CA GLY A 356 -0.38 16.31 18.92
C GLY A 356 -0.29 15.80 17.48
N ILE A 357 0.78 15.08 17.13
CA ILE A 357 1.00 14.49 15.81
C ILE A 357 1.16 12.98 15.93
N TYR A 358 0.44 12.21 15.13
CA TYR A 358 0.66 10.77 14.99
C TYR A 358 1.29 10.46 13.63
N LEU A 359 2.49 9.89 13.65
CA LEU A 359 3.20 9.46 12.46
C LEU A 359 4.00 8.16 12.71
N ILE A 360 4.48 7.55 11.64
CA ILE A 360 5.32 6.35 11.72
C ILE A 360 6.76 6.80 11.90
N SER A 361 7.35 6.45 13.06
CA SER A 361 8.79 6.61 13.31
C SER A 361 9.44 5.23 13.50
N GLN A 362 10.44 4.92 12.70
CA GLN A 362 11.14 3.63 12.71
C GLN A 362 12.65 3.85 12.60
N LYS A 363 13.37 3.56 13.66
CA LYS A 363 14.82 3.82 13.73
C LYS A 363 15.10 5.31 13.43
N ASN A 364 15.92 5.56 12.42
CA ASN A 364 16.28 6.89 11.94
C ASN A 364 15.45 7.34 10.73
N ARG A 365 14.17 6.97 10.66
CA ARG A 365 13.27 7.35 9.57
C ARG A 365 11.89 7.67 10.10
N ILE A 366 11.31 8.76 9.62
CA ILE A 366 9.89 9.04 9.75
C ILE A 366 9.19 8.92 8.40
N ILE A 367 7.94 8.45 8.45
CA ILE A 367 7.07 8.39 7.26
C ILE A 367 5.88 9.31 7.52
N ILE A 368 5.60 10.16 6.54
CA ILE A 368 4.49 11.11 6.54
C ILE A 368 3.56 10.74 5.40
N ALA A 369 2.33 10.39 5.71
CA ALA A 369 1.30 10.00 4.76
C ALA A 369 -0.09 10.42 5.28
N PRO A 370 -0.40 11.73 5.33
CA PRO A 370 -1.65 12.23 5.88
C PRO A 370 -2.86 11.73 5.08
N PRO A 371 -4.08 11.74 5.65
CA PRO A 371 -5.30 11.56 4.87
C PRO A 371 -5.34 12.52 3.68
N LEU A 372 -5.79 12.03 2.53
CA LEU A 372 -5.83 12.83 1.28
C LEU A 372 -6.81 14.00 1.35
N ILE A 373 -7.75 13.92 2.31
CA ILE A 373 -8.76 14.95 2.57
C ILE A 373 -8.29 16.01 3.58
N ILE A 374 -7.04 15.94 4.06
CA ILE A 374 -6.52 16.92 5.01
C ILE A 374 -6.65 18.34 4.44
N ASP A 375 -7.12 19.28 5.25
CA ASP A 375 -7.19 20.68 4.81
C ASP A 375 -5.82 21.36 4.88
N GLU A 376 -5.69 22.46 4.13
CA GLU A 376 -4.44 23.21 4.00
C GLU A 376 -3.89 23.71 5.34
N GLN A 377 -4.77 24.20 6.23
CA GLN A 377 -4.34 24.77 7.52
C GLN A 377 -3.81 23.68 8.45
N THR A 378 -4.52 22.56 8.51
CA THR A 378 -4.10 21.39 9.29
C THR A 378 -2.78 20.82 8.75
N LEU A 379 -2.62 20.73 7.44
CA LEU A 379 -1.38 20.26 6.81
C LEU A 379 -0.19 21.18 7.18
N LYS A 380 -0.36 22.50 7.06
CA LYS A 380 0.67 23.47 7.45
C LYS A 380 1.05 23.35 8.91
N LEU A 381 0.05 23.33 9.80
CA LEU A 381 0.27 23.20 11.25
C LEU A 381 1.03 21.91 11.60
N ALA A 382 0.62 20.78 11.02
CA ALA A 382 1.28 19.51 11.28
C ALA A 382 2.75 19.51 10.81
N MET A 383 3.01 20.03 9.62
CA MET A 383 4.37 20.10 9.07
C MET A 383 5.27 21.05 9.86
N GLU A 384 4.75 22.19 10.35
CA GLU A 384 5.49 23.11 11.23
C GLU A 384 5.85 22.43 12.55
N LYS A 385 4.91 21.74 13.20
CA LYS A 385 5.18 20.98 14.43
C LYS A 385 6.24 19.91 14.22
N ILE A 386 6.14 19.15 13.12
CA ILE A 386 7.14 18.12 12.79
C ILE A 386 8.53 18.76 12.62
N LEU A 387 8.63 19.86 11.87
CA LEU A 387 9.90 20.55 11.64
C LEU A 387 10.52 21.04 12.96
N THR A 388 9.73 21.68 13.83
CA THR A 388 10.17 22.13 15.15
C THR A 388 10.77 20.97 15.97
N ILE A 389 10.10 19.82 16.00
CA ILE A 389 10.60 18.63 16.72
C ILE A 389 11.92 18.12 16.13
N LEU A 390 12.08 18.18 14.80
CA LEU A 390 13.32 17.75 14.15
C LEU A 390 14.47 18.71 14.40
N ASP A 391 14.19 20.03 14.53
CA ASP A 391 15.20 21.06 14.78
C ASP A 391 15.68 21.07 16.25
N GLU A 392 14.81 20.71 17.21
CA GLU A 392 15.12 20.65 18.63
C GLU A 392 15.94 19.40 19.04
N ASN A 393 16.02 18.36 18.20
CA ASN A 393 16.68 17.08 18.46
C ASN A 393 17.86 16.81 17.52
#